data_d30f13d5908e763a7dbff9218821bca1
#
_entry.id   d30f13d5908e763a7dbff9218821bca1
#
_cell.length_a   1.000
_cell.length_b   1.000
_cell.length_c   1.000
_cell.angle_alpha   90.00
_cell.angle_beta   90.00
_cell.angle_gamma   90.00
#
_symmetry.space_group_name_H-M   'P 1'
#
loop_
_entity.id
_entity.type
_entity.pdbx_description
1 polymer ?
#
loop_
_entity_poly.entity_id
_entity_poly.type
_entity_poly.pdbx_seq_one_letter_code
_entity_poly.pdbx_strand_id
1 'polypeptide(L)'
;MRIRIITIHGIPNFGSVFQSYALCKYLQDQGYADTEVINYNPKYFKPRTVRSKIGKILNYRSYVIRSKKFREFNRANMSLTQQSFDSLEQLEKHDFGADVYIAGGDQLWNVYHDCGKDDAYKLTFVSGRKISYATSMGQTNFTSKQLTDLVKRIKEF
;
A
#
# COMPACT_ATOMS: atom_id res chain seq x y z
N MET A 1 -4.57 -2.24 21.55
CA MET A 1 -5.14 -2.61 20.22
C MET A 1 -4.03 -2.51 19.21
N ARG A 2 -3.77 -3.58 18.49
CA ARG A 2 -2.77 -3.68 17.41
C ARG A 2 -3.42 -3.37 16.06
N ILE A 3 -2.87 -2.42 15.34
CA ILE A 3 -3.38 -1.99 14.04
C ILE A 3 -2.32 -2.24 12.96
N ARG A 4 -2.72 -2.82 11.84
CA ARG A 4 -1.87 -3.01 10.67
C ARG A 4 -2.48 -2.30 9.48
N ILE A 5 -1.69 -1.43 8.85
CA ILE A 5 -2.13 -0.60 7.71
C ILE A 5 -1.51 -1.15 6.44
N ILE A 6 -2.30 -1.42 5.41
CA ILE A 6 -1.79 -1.67 4.07
C ILE A 6 -2.01 -0.45 3.19
N THR A 7 -0.94 0.03 2.57
CA THR A 7 -0.94 1.26 1.76
C THR A 7 0.26 1.28 0.81
N ILE A 8 0.24 2.15 -0.19
CA ILE A 8 1.37 2.36 -1.09
C ILE A 8 2.36 3.33 -0.42
N HIS A 9 3.49 2.81 0.06
CA HIS A 9 4.54 3.59 0.72
C HIS A 9 5.93 3.42 0.10
N GLY A 10 6.13 2.34 -0.67
CA GLY A 10 7.45 1.94 -1.19
C GLY A 10 7.90 2.65 -2.47
N ILE A 11 7.06 3.50 -3.07
CA ILE A 11 7.37 4.25 -4.29
C ILE A 11 7.79 5.69 -3.97
N PRO A 12 8.68 6.33 -4.78
CA PRO A 12 9.09 7.71 -4.56
C PRO A 12 8.02 8.72 -5.02
N ASN A 13 6.89 8.73 -4.32
CA ASN A 13 5.74 9.61 -4.52
C ASN A 13 5.38 10.30 -3.20
N PHE A 14 5.41 11.62 -3.17
CA PHE A 14 5.14 12.41 -1.97
C PHE A 14 3.74 12.15 -1.40
N GLY A 15 2.71 12.16 -2.27
CA GLY A 15 1.32 11.94 -1.84
C GLY A 15 1.16 10.61 -1.12
N SER A 16 1.62 9.52 -1.73
CA SER A 16 1.51 8.17 -1.16
C SER A 16 2.27 8.04 0.15
N VAL A 17 3.50 8.55 0.21
CA VAL A 17 4.36 8.41 1.40
C VAL A 17 3.84 9.26 2.56
N PHE A 18 3.47 10.53 2.31
CA PHE A 18 2.97 11.39 3.38
C PHE A 18 1.59 10.95 3.87
N GLN A 19 0.72 10.44 3.01
CA GLN A 19 -0.56 9.88 3.42
C GLN A 19 -0.37 8.66 4.33
N SER A 20 0.55 7.76 3.96
CA SER A 20 0.88 6.58 4.77
C SER A 20 1.44 6.97 6.14
N TYR A 21 2.37 7.92 6.15
CA TYR A 21 2.96 8.47 7.37
C TYR A 21 1.90 9.13 8.26
N ALA A 22 1.09 10.02 7.69
CA ALA A 22 0.08 10.77 8.42
C ALA A 22 -0.96 9.87 9.08
N LEU A 23 -1.46 8.86 8.36
CA LEU A 23 -2.42 7.91 8.92
C LEU A 23 -1.82 7.10 10.07
N CYS A 24 -0.61 6.55 9.88
CA CYS A 24 0.08 5.79 10.92
C CYS A 24 0.34 6.65 12.16
N LYS A 25 0.92 7.83 11.96
CA LYS A 25 1.25 8.77 13.03
C LYS A 25 0.00 9.25 13.78
N TYR A 26 -1.06 9.61 13.05
CA TYR A 26 -2.32 10.02 13.66
C TYR A 26 -2.88 8.96 14.61
N LEU A 27 -2.92 7.70 14.18
CA LEU A 27 -3.40 6.61 15.01
C LEU A 27 -2.53 6.41 16.27
N GLN A 28 -1.22 6.49 16.11
CA GLN A 28 -0.30 6.41 17.26
C GLN A 28 -0.54 7.56 18.25
N ASP A 29 -0.74 8.77 17.77
CA ASP A 29 -1.02 9.97 18.61
C ASP A 29 -2.40 9.90 19.28
N GLN A 30 -3.35 9.13 18.71
CA GLN A 30 -4.64 8.82 19.35
C GLN A 30 -4.55 7.67 20.40
N GLY A 31 -3.35 7.21 20.74
CA GLY A 31 -3.13 6.20 21.78
C GLY A 31 -3.07 4.76 21.24
N TYR A 32 -3.13 4.55 19.93
CA TYR A 32 -2.93 3.23 19.31
C TYR A 32 -1.44 3.01 18.99
N ALA A 33 -0.61 2.97 20.02
CA ALA A 33 0.85 2.94 19.89
C ALA A 33 1.37 1.74 19.06
N ASP A 34 0.69 0.57 19.11
CA ASP A 34 1.02 -0.61 18.29
C ASP A 34 0.32 -0.52 16.92
N THR A 35 0.66 0.54 16.19
CA THR A 35 0.23 0.75 14.81
C THR A 35 1.44 0.69 13.88
N GLU A 36 1.40 -0.20 12.89
CA GLU A 36 2.44 -0.35 11.89
C GLU A 36 1.87 -0.39 10.48
N VAL A 37 2.64 0.12 9.53
CA VAL A 37 2.38 -0.08 8.09
C VAL A 37 3.01 -1.40 7.66
N ILE A 38 2.23 -2.27 7.02
CA ILE A 38 2.72 -3.51 6.43
C ILE A 38 3.73 -3.16 5.33
N ASN A 39 4.95 -3.64 5.48
CA ASN A 39 6.04 -3.36 4.54
C ASN A 39 5.85 -4.17 3.23
N TYR A 40 4.78 -3.84 2.50
CA TYR A 40 4.39 -4.50 1.24
C TYR A 40 4.92 -3.74 0.04
N ASN A 41 5.81 -4.36 -0.73
CA ASN A 41 6.49 -3.80 -1.89
C ASN A 41 6.36 -4.74 -3.10
N PRO A 42 5.19 -4.80 -3.74
CA PRO A 42 4.92 -5.75 -4.81
C PRO A 42 5.84 -5.58 -6.01
N LYS A 43 6.14 -6.69 -6.68
CA LYS A 43 7.12 -6.75 -7.78
C LYS A 43 6.75 -5.86 -8.96
N TYR A 44 5.46 -5.58 -9.18
CA TYR A 44 5.02 -4.74 -10.29
C TYR A 44 5.40 -3.25 -10.13
N PHE A 45 5.75 -2.78 -8.94
CA PHE A 45 6.33 -1.44 -8.77
C PHE A 45 7.77 -1.34 -9.29
N LYS A 46 8.43 -2.47 -9.51
CA LYS A 46 9.76 -2.51 -10.14
C LYS A 46 9.63 -2.30 -11.65
N PRO A 47 10.57 -1.59 -12.31
CA PRO A 47 10.52 -1.39 -13.76
C PRO A 47 10.54 -2.70 -14.53
N ARG A 48 9.52 -2.97 -15.35
CA ARG A 48 9.38 -4.22 -16.11
C ARG A 48 10.08 -4.22 -17.49
N THR A 49 10.35 -3.07 -18.09
CA THR A 49 10.81 -2.98 -19.47
C THR A 49 12.15 -2.26 -19.64
N VAL A 50 12.91 -2.66 -20.69
CA VAL A 50 14.16 -1.98 -21.09
C VAL A 50 13.90 -0.50 -21.41
N ARG A 51 12.78 -0.16 -22.04
CA ARG A 51 12.40 1.21 -22.39
C ARG A 51 12.17 2.08 -21.14
N SER A 52 11.59 1.53 -20.08
CA SER A 52 11.48 2.22 -18.80
C SER A 52 12.83 2.34 -18.07
N LYS A 53 13.80 1.47 -18.40
CA LYS A 53 15.17 1.56 -17.89
C LYS A 53 15.96 2.66 -18.60
N ILE A 54 15.79 2.83 -19.92
CA ILE A 54 16.47 3.88 -20.71
C ILE A 54 16.05 5.29 -20.27
N GLY A 55 14.74 5.54 -20.10
CA GLY A 55 14.25 6.81 -19.55
C GLY A 55 14.77 7.10 -18.11
N LYS A 56 15.09 6.05 -17.36
CA LYS A 56 15.72 6.16 -16.04
C LYS A 56 17.23 6.38 -16.10
N ILE A 57 17.90 5.94 -17.17
CA ILE A 57 19.34 6.20 -17.37
C ILE A 57 19.60 7.70 -17.55
N LEU A 58 18.77 8.40 -18.32
CA LEU A 58 18.88 9.84 -18.54
C LEU A 58 18.67 10.66 -17.27
N ASN A 59 17.83 10.17 -16.34
CA ASN A 59 17.56 10.80 -15.04
C ASN A 59 18.00 9.91 -13.84
N TYR A 60 18.92 8.98 -14.08
CA TYR A 60 19.29 7.94 -13.11
C TYR A 60 19.76 8.52 -11.79
N ARG A 61 20.63 9.53 -11.81
CA ARG A 61 21.15 10.17 -10.60
C ARG A 61 20.01 10.76 -9.76
N SER A 62 19.11 11.53 -10.41
CA SER A 62 17.95 12.14 -9.72
C SER A 62 16.99 11.08 -9.18
N TYR A 63 16.75 9.99 -9.93
CA TYR A 63 15.90 8.89 -9.49
C TYR A 63 16.50 8.16 -8.28
N VAL A 64 17.81 7.86 -8.30
CA VAL A 64 18.50 7.18 -7.21
C VAL A 64 18.51 8.03 -5.94
N ILE A 65 18.87 9.32 -6.07
CA ILE A 65 18.87 10.27 -4.95
C ILE A 65 17.46 10.38 -4.35
N ARG A 66 16.44 10.57 -5.19
CA ARG A 66 15.05 10.67 -4.75
C ARG A 66 14.61 9.38 -4.04
N SER A 67 14.82 8.22 -4.66
CA SER A 67 14.44 6.94 -4.07
C SER A 67 15.17 6.65 -2.75
N LYS A 68 16.43 7.09 -2.63
CA LYS A 68 17.20 6.99 -1.38
C LYS A 68 16.57 7.86 -0.30
N LYS A 69 16.28 9.14 -0.59
CA LYS A 69 15.64 10.07 0.37
C LYS A 69 14.27 9.59 0.85
N PHE A 70 13.46 9.02 -0.03
CA PHE A 70 12.17 8.44 0.35
C PHE A 70 12.33 7.23 1.28
N ARG A 71 13.30 6.34 0.99
CA ARG A 71 13.58 5.20 1.89
C ARG A 71 14.11 5.65 3.25
N GLU A 72 14.98 6.66 3.27
CA GLU A 72 15.50 7.25 4.53
C GLU A 72 14.36 7.86 5.34
N PHE A 73 13.48 8.63 4.70
CA PHE A 73 12.30 9.19 5.35
C PHE A 73 11.40 8.08 5.95
N ASN A 74 11.08 7.06 5.16
CA ASN A 74 10.24 5.94 5.62
C ASN A 74 10.86 5.24 6.84
N ARG A 75 12.17 4.95 6.79
CA ARG A 75 12.88 4.30 7.90
C ARG A 75 12.93 5.15 9.17
N ALA A 76 13.04 6.47 9.02
CA ALA A 76 13.17 7.38 10.16
C ALA A 76 11.82 7.74 10.80
N ASN A 77 10.72 7.71 10.03
CA ASN A 77 9.46 8.32 10.45
C ASN A 77 8.27 7.36 10.43
N MET A 78 8.38 6.21 9.76
CA MET A 78 7.26 5.28 9.60
C MET A 78 7.52 3.98 10.36
N SER A 79 6.57 3.59 11.19
CA SER A 79 6.59 2.27 11.83
C SER A 79 6.19 1.23 10.79
N LEU A 80 7.18 0.54 10.22
CA LEU A 80 6.97 -0.54 9.26
C LEU A 80 7.12 -1.89 9.96
N THR A 81 6.35 -2.89 9.51
CA THR A 81 6.60 -4.27 9.95
C THR A 81 8.05 -4.67 9.64
N GLN A 82 8.67 -5.44 10.53
CA GLN A 82 10.07 -5.89 10.37
C GLN A 82 10.26 -6.67 9.07
N GLN A 83 9.34 -7.60 8.79
CA GLN A 83 9.35 -8.38 7.57
C GLN A 83 8.81 -7.56 6.40
N SER A 84 9.46 -7.66 5.23
CA SER A 84 9.00 -7.11 3.97
C SER A 84 8.37 -8.19 3.10
N PHE A 85 7.29 -7.84 2.42
CA PHE A 85 6.51 -8.74 1.57
C PHE A 85 6.48 -8.20 0.13
N ASP A 86 6.50 -9.07 -0.87
CA ASP A 86 6.46 -8.68 -2.29
C ASP A 86 5.36 -9.41 -3.11
N SER A 87 4.57 -10.24 -2.46
CA SER A 87 3.44 -10.94 -3.05
C SER A 87 2.30 -11.19 -2.04
N LEU A 88 1.08 -11.37 -2.53
CA LEU A 88 -0.09 -11.73 -1.73
C LEU A 88 0.13 -13.04 -0.96
N GLU A 89 0.72 -14.05 -1.62
CA GLU A 89 1.02 -15.34 -1.01
C GLU A 89 1.90 -15.24 0.25
N GLN A 90 2.85 -14.30 0.26
CA GLN A 90 3.68 -14.08 1.46
C GLN A 90 2.87 -13.45 2.60
N LEU A 91 1.92 -12.55 2.27
CA LEU A 91 1.02 -11.96 3.25
C LEU A 91 0.07 -13.00 3.85
N GLU A 92 -0.48 -13.90 3.03
CA GLU A 92 -1.39 -14.97 3.46
C GLU A 92 -0.74 -15.96 4.42
N LYS A 93 0.57 -16.19 4.29
CA LYS A 93 1.35 -17.08 5.16
C LYS A 93 1.80 -16.43 6.47
N HIS A 94 1.60 -15.13 6.63
CA HIS A 94 2.09 -14.37 7.79
C HIS A 94 0.96 -14.00 8.73
N ASP A 95 1.09 -14.39 9.99
CA ASP A 95 0.19 -13.91 11.05
C ASP A 95 0.68 -12.54 11.58
N PHE A 96 -0.05 -11.50 11.27
CA PHE A 96 0.22 -10.16 11.77
C PHE A 96 -0.22 -9.95 13.23
N GLY A 97 -1.01 -10.84 13.77
CA GLY A 97 -1.54 -10.76 15.14
C GLY A 97 -2.28 -9.44 15.43
N ALA A 98 -2.94 -8.85 14.44
CA ALA A 98 -3.60 -7.55 14.59
C ALA A 98 -5.06 -7.67 14.96
N ASP A 99 -5.55 -6.71 15.74
CA ASP A 99 -6.95 -6.59 16.10
C ASP A 99 -7.77 -5.93 14.99
N VAL A 100 -7.12 -5.04 14.22
CA VAL A 100 -7.73 -4.29 13.12
C VAL A 100 -6.74 -4.14 11.96
N TYR A 101 -7.24 -4.33 10.75
CA TYR A 101 -6.53 -4.09 9.51
C TYR A 101 -7.14 -2.90 8.77
N ILE A 102 -6.31 -1.99 8.27
CA ILE A 102 -6.76 -0.79 7.57
C ILE A 102 -6.16 -0.77 6.16
N ALA A 103 -7.03 -0.76 5.15
CA ALA A 103 -6.61 -0.38 3.80
C ALA A 103 -6.73 1.13 3.68
N GLY A 104 -5.61 1.83 3.51
CA GLY A 104 -5.61 3.29 3.46
C GLY A 104 -4.83 3.84 2.28
N GLY A 105 -5.39 4.83 1.61
CA GLY A 105 -4.70 5.52 0.53
C GLY A 105 -5.52 5.80 -0.71
N ASP A 106 -5.16 6.89 -1.38
CA ASP A 106 -5.81 7.28 -2.63
C ASP A 106 -5.55 6.28 -3.75
N GLN A 107 -6.54 6.03 -4.55
CA GLN A 107 -6.54 5.15 -5.73
C GLN A 107 -6.10 3.69 -5.49
N LEU A 108 -6.14 3.20 -4.26
CA LEU A 108 -5.81 1.79 -3.97
C LEU A 108 -6.73 0.81 -4.71
N TRP A 109 -7.97 1.20 -4.98
CA TRP A 109 -8.97 0.36 -5.65
C TRP A 109 -9.21 0.76 -7.10
N ASN A 110 -8.31 1.56 -7.70
CA ASN A 110 -8.40 1.93 -9.11
C ASN A 110 -8.07 0.72 -10.01
N VAL A 111 -9.11 0.12 -10.59
CA VAL A 111 -9.01 -1.11 -11.41
C VAL A 111 -8.17 -0.95 -12.69
N TYR A 112 -7.81 0.28 -13.07
CA TYR A 112 -6.93 0.56 -14.20
C TYR A 112 -5.45 0.53 -13.82
N HIS A 113 -5.14 0.53 -12.52
CA HIS A 113 -3.79 0.40 -11.99
C HIS A 113 -3.54 -1.01 -11.44
N ASP A 114 -2.28 -1.43 -11.42
CA ASP A 114 -1.91 -2.75 -10.90
C ASP A 114 -2.29 -2.90 -9.42
N CYS A 115 -2.20 -1.84 -8.61
CA CYS A 115 -2.63 -1.86 -7.20
C CYS A 115 -4.12 -2.14 -7.04
N GLY A 116 -4.98 -1.61 -7.92
CA GLY A 116 -6.41 -1.87 -7.87
C GLY A 116 -6.80 -3.30 -8.30
N LYS A 117 -5.88 -4.02 -8.95
CA LYS A 117 -6.03 -5.44 -9.29
C LYS A 117 -5.43 -6.36 -8.22
N ASP A 118 -4.60 -5.83 -7.35
CA ASP A 118 -3.93 -6.57 -6.29
C ASP A 118 -4.86 -6.72 -5.07
N ASP A 119 -5.17 -7.96 -4.73
CA ASP A 119 -6.08 -8.29 -3.65
C ASP A 119 -5.48 -8.02 -2.25
N ALA A 120 -4.17 -7.84 -2.16
CA ALA A 120 -3.54 -7.39 -0.94
C ALA A 120 -4.14 -6.07 -0.43
N TYR A 121 -4.40 -5.10 -1.32
CA TYR A 121 -5.02 -3.81 -0.94
C TYR A 121 -6.53 -3.90 -0.64
N LYS A 122 -7.11 -5.09 -0.80
CA LYS A 122 -8.48 -5.41 -0.39
C LYS A 122 -8.52 -6.30 0.85
N LEU A 123 -7.35 -6.44 1.52
CA LEU A 123 -7.21 -7.21 2.76
C LEU A 123 -7.76 -8.64 2.66
N THR A 124 -7.65 -9.30 1.48
CA THR A 124 -8.15 -10.66 1.29
C THR A 124 -7.33 -11.71 2.05
N PHE A 125 -6.12 -11.35 2.46
CA PHE A 125 -5.19 -12.23 3.19
C PHE A 125 -5.47 -12.31 4.70
N VAL A 126 -6.48 -11.61 5.20
CA VAL A 126 -6.85 -11.62 6.63
C VAL A 126 -8.34 -11.82 6.80
N SER A 127 -8.72 -12.48 7.91
CA SER A 127 -10.11 -12.69 8.32
C SER A 127 -10.57 -11.80 9.47
N GLY A 128 -9.66 -10.96 10.03
CA GLY A 128 -9.95 -10.05 11.13
C GLY A 128 -10.78 -8.84 10.73
N ARG A 129 -10.98 -7.91 11.68
CA ARG A 129 -11.71 -6.66 11.44
C ARG A 129 -11.00 -5.80 10.41
N LYS A 130 -11.70 -5.44 9.35
CA LYS A 130 -11.21 -4.65 8.21
C LYS A 130 -11.85 -3.27 8.19
N ILE A 131 -11.06 -2.26 7.87
CA ILE A 131 -11.52 -0.88 7.71
C ILE A 131 -10.87 -0.32 6.44
N SER A 132 -11.62 0.45 5.66
CA SER A 132 -11.07 1.28 4.59
C SER A 132 -11.01 2.74 5.02
N TYR A 133 -9.90 3.41 4.75
CA TYR A 133 -9.71 4.84 5.04
C TYR A 133 -9.22 5.59 3.81
N ALA A 134 -10.07 6.50 3.30
CA ALA A 134 -9.76 7.33 2.14
C ALA A 134 -9.32 6.55 0.89
N THR A 135 -9.74 5.28 0.76
CA THR A 135 -9.50 4.50 -0.44
C THR A 135 -10.43 5.00 -1.56
N SER A 136 -9.88 5.19 -2.75
CA SER A 136 -10.65 5.61 -3.90
C SER A 136 -10.46 4.69 -5.10
N MET A 137 -11.42 4.73 -6.02
CA MET A 137 -11.33 4.08 -7.33
C MET A 137 -10.68 5.01 -8.38
N GLY A 138 -10.51 6.29 -8.07
CA GLY A 138 -9.86 7.29 -8.91
C GLY A 138 -10.60 7.67 -10.19
N GLN A 139 -11.75 7.04 -10.45
CA GLN A 139 -12.56 7.22 -11.66
C GLN A 139 -14.04 6.95 -11.39
N THR A 140 -14.90 7.37 -12.31
CA THR A 140 -16.35 7.15 -12.24
C THR A 140 -16.87 6.18 -13.31
N ASN A 141 -16.07 5.92 -14.36
CA ASN A 141 -16.47 5.07 -15.48
C ASN A 141 -15.94 3.64 -15.29
N PHE A 142 -16.83 2.73 -14.94
CA PHE A 142 -16.53 1.32 -14.76
C PHE A 142 -17.47 0.45 -15.61
N THR A 143 -16.97 -0.66 -16.12
CA THR A 143 -17.83 -1.72 -16.68
C THR A 143 -18.56 -2.42 -15.55
N SER A 144 -19.74 -2.98 -15.83
CA SER A 144 -20.50 -3.77 -14.86
C SER A 144 -19.69 -4.91 -14.25
N LYS A 145 -18.83 -5.55 -15.05
CA LYS A 145 -17.92 -6.61 -14.59
C LYS A 145 -16.90 -6.08 -13.56
N GLN A 146 -16.25 -4.93 -13.84
CA GLN A 146 -15.28 -4.33 -12.91
C GLN A 146 -15.93 -3.96 -11.58
N LEU A 147 -17.16 -3.41 -11.61
CA LEU A 147 -17.91 -3.09 -10.39
C LEU A 147 -18.27 -4.35 -9.61
N THR A 148 -18.79 -5.37 -10.29
CA THR A 148 -19.16 -6.63 -9.64
C THR A 148 -17.95 -7.29 -8.97
N ASP A 149 -16.82 -7.35 -9.67
CA ASP A 149 -15.58 -7.94 -9.14
C ASP A 149 -15.06 -7.16 -7.94
N LEU A 150 -15.09 -5.82 -8.00
CA LEU A 150 -14.67 -4.98 -6.87
C LEU A 150 -15.60 -5.15 -5.67
N VAL A 151 -16.91 -5.01 -5.88
CA VAL A 151 -17.93 -5.15 -4.81
C VAL A 151 -17.81 -6.50 -4.11
N LYS A 152 -17.62 -7.60 -4.86
CA LYS A 152 -17.43 -8.92 -4.29
C LYS A 152 -16.26 -8.97 -3.29
N ARG A 153 -15.16 -8.25 -3.59
CA ARG A 153 -13.94 -8.26 -2.78
C ARG A 153 -13.99 -7.33 -1.57
N ILE A 154 -14.71 -6.21 -1.69
CA ILE A 154 -14.86 -5.23 -0.60
C ILE A 154 -16.06 -5.48 0.31
N LYS A 155 -16.90 -6.45 0.01
CA LYS A 155 -18.04 -6.84 0.88
C LYS A 155 -17.62 -7.36 2.26
N GLU A 156 -16.36 -7.71 2.42
CA GLU A 156 -15.80 -8.23 3.66
C GLU A 156 -15.24 -7.12 4.61
N PHE A 157 -15.37 -5.85 4.19
CA PHE A 157 -15.01 -4.69 5.03
C PHE A 157 -16.11 -4.31 6.00
#